data_d2a31b4dfc0d7a42124bd195a1246356
#
_entry.id   d2a31b4dfc0d7a42124bd195a1246356
#
_cell.length_a   1.000
_cell.length_b   1.000
_cell.length_c   1.000
_cell.angle_alpha   90.00
_cell.angle_beta   90.00
_cell.angle_gamma   90.00
#
_symmetry.space_group_name_H-M   'P 1'
#
loop_
_entity.id
_entity.type
_entity.pdbx_description
1 polymer ?
#
loop_
_entity_poly.entity_id
_entity_poly.type
_entity_poly.pdbx_seq_one_letter_code
_entity_poly.pdbx_strand_id
1 'polypeptide(L)'
;MEKPQAIKITSSVFKFIASLDLFAASFIKDEDLFPSDAPPSDRQAMYEEFAVDLPYCPAFAISAGDVKPRRFEYKGKFIEFTPGPTGLPTIRDFDVLIYCITWIANAALEGRDDDVGSTYEFEVEDFYKFSGRPQNGNRENTFILGLERLAGGSILTNTRPIGLNNPSFHFIETYQLERDKAGRLKTVRIKLPHTVYCLAHNEFFDPIHADYFALSAVRRLIYLFINQFCGGEDALLVPFTKLYSVTGSTSPLRKFLPVIDELVAKPLPECSTERKEGAEQLSFERIG
;
A
#
# COMPACT_ATOMS: atom_id res chain seq x y z
N MET A 1 -24.74 -19.07 12.56
CA MET A 1 -23.54 -18.19 12.48
C MET A 1 -22.61 -18.84 11.48
N GLU A 2 -22.66 -18.42 10.23
CA GLU A 2 -21.73 -18.89 9.21
C GLU A 2 -20.33 -18.38 9.55
N LYS A 3 -19.35 -19.28 9.41
CA LYS A 3 -17.93 -18.90 9.50
C LYS A 3 -17.66 -17.80 8.46
N PRO A 4 -16.96 -16.70 8.81
CA PRO A 4 -16.56 -15.74 7.81
C PRO A 4 -15.77 -16.50 6.76
N GLN A 5 -16.26 -16.53 5.53
CA GLN A 5 -15.50 -17.00 4.37
C GLN A 5 -14.19 -16.23 4.33
N ALA A 6 -13.10 -16.93 4.04
CA ALA A 6 -11.80 -16.31 3.84
C ALA A 6 -11.98 -15.16 2.83
N ILE A 7 -11.84 -13.94 3.32
CA ILE A 7 -12.00 -12.74 2.52
C ILE A 7 -10.89 -12.76 1.48
N LYS A 8 -11.25 -12.94 0.20
CA LYS A 8 -10.30 -12.74 -0.89
C LYS A 8 -9.98 -11.26 -0.95
N ILE A 9 -8.82 -10.89 -0.46
CA ILE A 9 -8.28 -9.54 -0.54
C ILE A 9 -7.87 -9.33 -1.98
N THR A 10 -8.44 -8.38 -2.65
CA THR A 10 -8.31 -8.22 -4.08
C THR A 10 -7.42 -7.00 -4.48
N SER A 11 -6.89 -6.92 -5.71
CA SER A 11 -5.78 -6.06 -6.18
C SER A 11 -5.96 -4.56 -6.25
N SER A 12 -7.13 -3.95 -6.12
CA SER A 12 -7.19 -2.50 -6.11
C SER A 12 -6.67 -1.85 -4.86
N VAL A 13 -6.55 -2.59 -3.78
CA VAL A 13 -5.70 -2.13 -2.67
C VAL A 13 -4.29 -1.92 -3.20
N PHE A 14 -3.80 -2.77 -4.09
CA PHE A 14 -2.50 -2.61 -4.74
C PHE A 14 -2.49 -1.49 -5.75
N LYS A 15 -3.45 -1.38 -6.64
CA LYS A 15 -3.52 -0.24 -7.55
C LYS A 15 -3.74 1.06 -6.78
N PHE A 16 -4.43 1.03 -5.65
CA PHE A 16 -4.57 2.20 -4.78
C PHE A 16 -3.27 2.52 -4.04
N ILE A 17 -2.51 1.53 -3.54
CA ILE A 17 -1.18 1.78 -2.98
C ILE A 17 -0.21 2.08 -4.09
N ALA A 18 -0.27 1.34 -5.17
CA ALA A 18 0.43 1.65 -6.37
C ALA A 18 0.02 3.03 -6.89
N SER A 19 -1.23 3.43 -6.79
CA SER A 19 -1.65 4.81 -7.04
C SER A 19 -1.23 5.78 -5.94
N LEU A 20 -1.09 5.40 -4.69
CA LEU A 20 -0.52 6.25 -3.63
C LEU A 20 1.01 6.20 -3.60
N ASP A 21 1.62 5.06 -3.85
CA ASP A 21 3.08 4.90 -3.97
C ASP A 21 3.59 5.06 -5.41
N LEU A 22 2.70 4.83 -6.39
CA LEU A 22 2.90 5.08 -7.81
C LEU A 22 1.85 6.03 -8.35
N PHE A 23 1.41 6.91 -7.56
CA PHE A 23 0.90 8.13 -8.14
C PHE A 23 1.88 8.64 -9.22
N ALA A 24 3.15 8.37 -9.12
CA ALA A 24 4.07 8.60 -10.21
C ALA A 24 3.74 7.81 -11.49
N ALA A 25 3.33 6.56 -11.41
CA ALA A 25 3.01 5.76 -12.60
C ALA A 25 1.56 5.89 -13.07
N SER A 26 0.57 6.11 -12.17
CA SER A 26 -0.81 6.42 -12.58
C SER A 26 -0.97 7.88 -13.04
N PHE A 27 0.02 8.76 -12.82
CA PHE A 27 0.09 10.09 -13.40
C PHE A 27 0.47 10.11 -14.86
N ILE A 28 1.08 9.07 -15.26
CA ILE A 28 1.43 8.83 -16.62
C ILE A 28 0.33 7.91 -17.10
N LYS A 29 -0.71 8.45 -17.74
CA LYS A 29 -1.62 7.62 -18.52
C LYS A 29 -0.75 6.71 -19.37
N ASP A 30 -1.18 5.47 -19.58
CA ASP A 30 -0.50 4.58 -20.54
C ASP A 30 -0.20 5.31 -21.85
N GLU A 31 -1.08 6.21 -22.27
CA GLU A 31 -0.95 7.07 -23.46
C GLU A 31 0.20 8.10 -23.39
N ASP A 32 0.58 8.55 -22.19
CA ASP A 32 1.69 9.52 -22.00
C ASP A 32 3.07 8.82 -21.88
N LEU A 33 3.07 7.53 -21.51
CA LEU A 33 4.26 6.70 -21.38
C LEU A 33 4.55 5.89 -22.62
N PHE A 34 3.48 5.41 -23.25
CA PHE A 34 3.59 4.48 -24.35
C PHE A 34 2.99 5.10 -25.60
N PRO A 35 3.66 5.03 -26.74
CA PRO A 35 2.99 5.24 -28.01
C PRO A 35 1.75 4.35 -28.07
N SER A 36 0.64 4.88 -28.57
CA SER A 36 -0.63 4.14 -28.65
C SER A 36 -0.54 2.82 -29.43
N ASP A 37 0.52 2.67 -30.20
CA ASP A 37 0.85 1.53 -31.07
C ASP A 37 1.98 0.65 -30.52
N ALA A 38 2.50 0.89 -29.31
CA ALA A 38 3.54 0.06 -28.69
C ALA A 38 3.01 -1.37 -28.42
N PRO A 39 3.71 -2.41 -28.88
CA PRO A 39 3.32 -3.79 -28.62
C PRO A 39 3.39 -4.10 -27.11
N PRO A 40 2.60 -5.07 -26.61
CA PRO A 40 2.56 -5.41 -25.18
C PRO A 40 3.93 -5.76 -24.56
N SER A 41 4.82 -6.42 -25.33
CA SER A 41 6.19 -6.74 -24.91
C SER A 41 7.03 -5.50 -24.62
N ASP A 42 6.89 -4.47 -25.44
CA ASP A 42 7.66 -3.22 -25.28
C ASP A 42 7.13 -2.42 -24.09
N ARG A 43 5.83 -2.49 -23.80
CA ARG A 43 5.22 -1.88 -22.61
C ARG A 43 5.78 -2.52 -21.33
N GLN A 44 5.89 -3.84 -21.29
CA GLN A 44 6.44 -4.54 -20.11
C GLN A 44 7.91 -4.15 -19.87
N ALA A 45 8.75 -4.16 -20.90
CA ALA A 45 10.16 -3.72 -20.80
C ALA A 45 10.29 -2.27 -20.31
N MET A 46 9.41 -1.38 -20.80
CA MET A 46 9.37 0.02 -20.35
C MET A 46 8.88 0.15 -18.90
N TYR A 47 7.93 -0.68 -18.43
CA TYR A 47 7.52 -0.71 -17.03
C TYR A 47 8.67 -1.15 -16.11
N GLU A 48 9.48 -2.12 -16.54
CA GLU A 48 10.63 -2.60 -15.78
C GLU A 48 11.73 -1.55 -15.69
N GLU A 49 12.06 -0.90 -16.82
CA GLU A 49 13.01 0.24 -16.85
C GLU A 49 12.50 1.37 -15.95
N PHE A 50 11.21 1.65 -16.03
CA PHE A 50 10.56 2.67 -15.22
C PHE A 50 10.57 2.33 -13.72
N ALA A 51 10.35 1.07 -13.35
CA ALA A 51 10.41 0.60 -11.96
C ALA A 51 11.80 0.77 -11.36
N VAL A 52 12.84 0.60 -12.16
CA VAL A 52 14.25 0.71 -11.71
C VAL A 52 14.69 2.16 -11.61
N ASP A 53 14.39 2.99 -12.61
CA ASP A 53 14.97 4.32 -12.79
C ASP A 53 14.19 5.44 -12.12
N LEU A 54 12.86 5.26 -11.88
CA LEU A 54 12.08 6.30 -11.22
C LEU A 54 12.46 6.47 -9.75
N PRO A 55 12.58 7.71 -9.29
CA PRO A 55 12.64 7.98 -7.86
C PRO A 55 11.34 7.49 -7.20
N TYR A 56 11.46 6.63 -6.20
CA TYR A 56 10.35 6.09 -5.44
C TYR A 56 10.18 6.85 -4.13
N CYS A 57 8.94 7.22 -3.81
CA CYS A 57 8.59 7.91 -2.57
C CYS A 57 7.53 7.12 -1.81
N PRO A 58 7.91 6.33 -0.80
CA PRO A 58 6.93 5.54 -0.06
C PRO A 58 5.98 6.45 0.72
N ALA A 59 4.67 6.24 0.55
CA ALA A 59 3.62 6.95 1.29
C ALA A 59 3.63 6.63 2.79
N PHE A 60 4.09 5.42 3.13
CA PHE A 60 4.07 4.89 4.49
C PHE A 60 5.46 4.79 5.08
N ALA A 61 5.57 5.11 6.37
CA ALA A 61 6.81 4.96 7.12
C ALA A 61 7.00 3.50 7.60
N ILE A 62 8.26 3.10 7.80
CA ILE A 62 8.61 1.81 8.42
C ILE A 62 8.13 1.75 9.87
N SER A 63 8.27 2.87 10.60
CA SER A 63 7.94 3.00 12.02
C SER A 63 7.32 4.36 12.34
N ALA A 64 6.60 4.42 13.45
CA ALA A 64 6.01 5.66 13.93
C ALA A 64 7.08 6.72 14.25
N GLY A 65 6.68 8.00 14.20
CA GLY A 65 7.53 9.13 14.52
C GLY A 65 8.31 9.72 13.35
N ASP A 66 8.09 9.26 12.11
CA ASP A 66 8.62 9.92 10.92
C ASP A 66 7.79 11.18 10.63
N VAL A 67 8.40 12.33 10.89
CA VAL A 67 7.79 13.67 10.71
C VAL A 67 8.32 14.40 9.49
N LYS A 68 9.06 13.72 8.62
CA LYS A 68 9.61 14.32 7.41
C LYS A 68 8.59 14.26 6.28
N PRO A 69 8.20 15.38 5.67
CA PRO A 69 7.43 15.37 4.44
C PRO A 69 8.19 14.62 3.35
N ARG A 70 7.45 13.95 2.49
CA ARG A 70 8.00 13.22 1.34
C ARG A 70 7.38 13.75 0.08
N ARG A 71 8.21 14.13 -0.89
CA ARG A 71 7.77 14.64 -2.19
C ARG A 71 8.41 13.84 -3.30
N PHE A 72 7.58 13.41 -4.22
CA PHE A 72 7.96 12.85 -5.49
C PHE A 72 7.57 13.82 -6.60
N GLU A 73 8.44 14.00 -7.58
CA GLU A 73 8.17 14.84 -8.73
C GLU A 73 8.75 14.22 -10.01
N TYR A 74 7.94 14.17 -11.05
CA TYR A 74 8.34 13.67 -12.37
C TYR A 74 7.61 14.42 -13.49
N LYS A 75 8.35 14.92 -14.47
CA LYS A 75 7.81 15.68 -15.62
C LYS A 75 6.80 16.76 -15.22
N GLY A 76 7.08 17.49 -14.14
CA GLY A 76 6.21 18.58 -13.64
C GLY A 76 4.96 18.12 -12.90
N LYS A 77 4.73 16.84 -12.78
CA LYS A 77 3.70 16.24 -11.92
C LYS A 77 4.31 15.90 -10.57
N PHE A 78 3.56 16.06 -9.48
CA PHE A 78 4.07 15.73 -8.15
C PHE A 78 3.00 15.14 -7.23
N ILE A 79 3.50 14.41 -6.25
CA ILE A 79 2.77 14.03 -5.05
C ILE A 79 3.62 14.35 -3.81
N GLU A 80 2.97 14.84 -2.77
CA GLU A 80 3.59 15.16 -1.50
C GLU A 80 2.78 14.55 -0.36
N PHE A 81 3.47 13.85 0.53
CA PHE A 81 2.94 13.29 1.75
C PHE A 81 3.41 14.13 2.92
N THR A 82 2.49 14.82 3.56
CA THR A 82 2.77 15.67 4.73
C THR A 82 2.32 14.96 5.99
N PRO A 83 3.22 14.76 6.98
CA PRO A 83 2.87 14.12 8.23
C PRO A 83 1.92 14.97 9.07
N GLY A 84 1.02 14.31 9.79
CA GLY A 84 0.26 14.94 10.87
C GLY A 84 1.09 15.11 12.15
N PRO A 85 0.48 15.59 13.24
CA PRO A 85 1.17 15.80 14.53
C PRO A 85 1.83 14.54 15.10
N THR A 86 1.30 13.35 14.77
CA THR A 86 1.80 12.04 15.21
C THR A 86 2.74 11.38 14.20
N GLY A 87 3.11 12.09 13.13
CA GLY A 87 3.99 11.63 12.05
C GLY A 87 3.24 11.08 10.85
N LEU A 88 4.00 10.54 9.89
CA LEU A 88 3.46 9.82 8.73
C LEU A 88 2.79 8.51 9.17
N PRO A 89 1.71 8.08 8.49
CA PRO A 89 1.18 6.74 8.66
C PRO A 89 2.26 5.68 8.42
N THR A 90 2.25 4.63 9.22
CA THR A 90 3.16 3.50 9.01
C THR A 90 2.55 2.48 8.06
N ILE A 91 3.39 1.64 7.48
CA ILE A 91 2.92 0.52 6.64
C ILE A 91 1.99 -0.45 7.42
N ARG A 92 2.04 -0.46 8.75
CA ARG A 92 1.10 -1.21 9.57
C ARG A 92 -0.24 -0.51 9.74
N ASP A 93 -0.27 0.83 9.73
CA ASP A 93 -1.54 1.58 9.78
C ASP A 93 -2.31 1.39 8.49
N PHE A 94 -1.61 1.15 7.39
CA PHE A 94 -2.18 0.81 6.10
C PHE A 94 -3.09 -0.43 6.14
N ASP A 95 -2.90 -1.37 7.05
CA ASP A 95 -3.78 -2.54 7.23
C ASP A 95 -5.25 -2.12 7.43
N VAL A 96 -5.50 -0.94 8.02
CA VAL A 96 -6.85 -0.38 8.20
C VAL A 96 -7.48 -0.03 6.86
N LEU A 97 -6.71 0.60 5.98
CA LEU A 97 -7.19 0.92 4.62
C LEU A 97 -7.43 -0.36 3.82
N ILE A 98 -6.50 -1.34 3.90
CA ILE A 98 -6.69 -2.65 3.28
C ILE A 98 -8.02 -3.26 3.73
N TYR A 99 -8.30 -3.23 5.03
CA TYR A 99 -9.54 -3.79 5.58
C TYR A 99 -10.78 -3.09 5.02
N CYS A 100 -10.83 -1.76 5.06
CA CYS A 100 -11.96 -0.99 4.54
C CYS A 100 -12.16 -1.21 3.03
N ILE A 101 -11.07 -1.18 2.24
CA ILE A 101 -11.14 -1.35 0.79
C ILE A 101 -11.57 -2.78 0.42
N THR A 102 -11.14 -3.79 1.17
CA THR A 102 -11.60 -5.16 0.97
C THR A 102 -13.13 -5.27 1.10
N TRP A 103 -13.72 -4.52 2.03
CA TRP A 103 -15.16 -4.44 2.20
C TRP A 103 -15.85 -3.84 0.96
N ILE A 104 -15.32 -2.74 0.41
CA ILE A 104 -15.86 -2.11 -0.81
C ILE A 104 -15.81 -3.10 -1.98
N ALA A 105 -14.64 -3.69 -2.19
CA ALA A 105 -14.43 -4.60 -3.30
C ALA A 105 -15.36 -5.82 -3.23
N ASN A 106 -15.54 -6.41 -2.05
CA ASN A 106 -16.44 -7.55 -1.88
C ASN A 106 -17.90 -7.15 -2.11
N ALA A 107 -18.31 -5.98 -1.65
CA ALA A 107 -19.67 -5.50 -1.89
C ALA A 107 -19.93 -5.27 -3.38
N ALA A 108 -18.98 -4.68 -4.10
CA ALA A 108 -19.07 -4.49 -5.54
C ALA A 108 -19.16 -5.84 -6.29
N LEU A 109 -18.33 -6.83 -5.90
CA LEU A 109 -18.37 -8.19 -6.49
C LEU A 109 -19.69 -8.93 -6.22
N GLU A 110 -20.34 -8.63 -5.11
CA GLU A 110 -21.64 -9.20 -4.72
C GLU A 110 -22.85 -8.41 -5.26
N GLY A 111 -22.60 -7.34 -6.01
CA GLY A 111 -23.67 -6.50 -6.56
C GLY A 111 -24.43 -5.70 -5.50
N ARG A 112 -23.80 -5.41 -4.36
CA ARG A 112 -24.34 -4.63 -3.23
C ARG A 112 -23.83 -3.20 -3.21
N ASP A 113 -23.62 -2.61 -4.37
CA ASP A 113 -23.02 -1.28 -4.52
C ASP A 113 -23.80 -0.18 -3.83
N ASP A 114 -25.14 -0.29 -3.82
CA ASP A 114 -26.04 0.69 -3.19
C ASP A 114 -25.95 0.71 -1.65
N ASP A 115 -25.45 -0.38 -1.05
CA ASP A 115 -25.33 -0.53 0.41
C ASP A 115 -23.98 0.00 0.94
N VAL A 116 -23.04 0.31 0.05
CA VAL A 116 -21.66 0.62 0.43
C VAL A 116 -21.32 2.08 0.13
N GLY A 117 -21.45 2.92 1.14
CA GLY A 117 -20.97 4.30 1.10
C GLY A 117 -19.48 4.42 1.43
N SER A 118 -19.01 5.65 1.60
CA SER A 118 -17.63 5.94 2.02
C SER A 118 -17.40 5.77 3.54
N THR A 119 -18.40 5.32 4.28
CA THR A 119 -18.34 5.18 5.75
C THR A 119 -18.52 3.71 6.16
N TYR A 120 -17.53 3.21 6.91
CA TYR A 120 -17.45 1.81 7.37
C TYR A 120 -17.49 1.74 8.87
N GLU A 121 -18.28 0.81 9.39
CA GLU A 121 -18.35 0.49 10.80
C GLU A 121 -18.05 -0.99 11.01
N PHE A 122 -17.14 -1.30 11.93
CA PHE A 122 -16.72 -2.66 12.22
C PHE A 122 -16.30 -2.84 13.67
N GLU A 123 -16.38 -4.08 14.16
CA GLU A 123 -15.81 -4.44 15.45
C GLU A 123 -14.27 -4.56 15.34
N VAL A 124 -13.55 -3.93 16.26
CA VAL A 124 -12.08 -3.89 16.25
C VAL A 124 -11.46 -5.28 16.34
N GLU A 125 -12.15 -6.22 17.01
CA GLU A 125 -11.69 -7.61 17.08
C GLU A 125 -11.69 -8.31 15.70
N ASP A 126 -12.61 -7.97 14.79
CA ASP A 126 -12.61 -8.55 13.45
C ASP A 126 -11.45 -8.01 12.61
N PHE A 127 -11.14 -6.72 12.74
CA PHE A 127 -9.93 -6.16 12.15
C PHE A 127 -8.65 -6.81 12.69
N TYR A 128 -8.57 -7.09 14.01
CA TYR A 128 -7.41 -7.76 14.58
C TYR A 128 -7.25 -9.20 14.08
N LYS A 129 -8.34 -9.94 13.93
CA LYS A 129 -8.33 -11.28 13.31
C LYS A 129 -7.88 -11.22 11.86
N PHE A 130 -8.42 -10.26 11.09
CA PHE A 130 -8.06 -10.05 9.70
C PHE A 130 -6.58 -9.74 9.50
N SER A 131 -6.04 -8.81 10.28
CA SER A 131 -4.65 -8.34 10.14
C SER A 131 -3.62 -9.20 10.88
N GLY A 132 -4.05 -10.29 11.55
CA GLY A 132 -3.17 -11.16 12.33
C GLY A 132 -2.45 -10.46 13.48
N ARG A 133 -2.99 -9.33 13.97
CA ARG A 133 -2.34 -8.55 15.03
C ARG A 133 -2.35 -9.30 16.35
N PRO A 134 -1.22 -9.32 17.08
CA PRO A 134 -1.14 -10.02 18.37
C PRO A 134 -2.05 -9.35 19.41
N GLN A 135 -2.64 -10.16 20.26
CA GLN A 135 -3.48 -9.72 21.37
C GLN A 135 -2.59 -9.34 22.58
N ASN A 136 -1.97 -8.17 22.52
CA ASN A 136 -1.20 -7.62 23.65
C ASN A 136 -1.86 -6.38 24.24
N GLY A 137 -1.47 -6.01 25.49
CA GLY A 137 -2.11 -4.91 26.22
C GLY A 137 -1.98 -3.51 25.62
N ASN A 138 -1.11 -3.32 24.62
CA ASN A 138 -0.90 -2.02 23.98
C ASN A 138 -1.53 -1.92 22.58
N ARG A 139 -2.24 -2.95 22.12
CA ARG A 139 -2.79 -3.02 20.74
C ARG A 139 -3.81 -1.93 20.47
N GLU A 140 -4.66 -1.61 21.46
CA GLU A 140 -5.70 -0.58 21.33
C GLU A 140 -5.08 0.80 21.12
N ASN A 141 -4.13 1.18 21.97
CA ASN A 141 -3.45 2.46 21.84
C ASN A 141 -2.69 2.58 20.52
N THR A 142 -2.00 1.51 20.10
CA THR A 142 -1.30 1.47 18.82
C THR A 142 -2.26 1.64 17.63
N PHE A 143 -3.44 1.04 17.71
CA PHE A 143 -4.48 1.15 16.69
C PHE A 143 -5.03 2.58 16.61
N ILE A 144 -5.37 3.20 17.76
CA ILE A 144 -5.86 4.58 17.82
C ILE A 144 -4.83 5.56 17.26
N LEU A 145 -3.56 5.44 17.67
CA LEU A 145 -2.47 6.26 17.11
C LEU A 145 -2.30 6.04 15.59
N GLY A 146 -2.59 4.85 15.09
CA GLY A 146 -2.63 4.57 13.65
C GLY A 146 -3.73 5.35 12.94
N LEU A 147 -4.94 5.39 13.51
CA LEU A 147 -6.05 6.18 12.98
C LEU A 147 -5.74 7.68 13.01
N GLU A 148 -5.10 8.17 14.09
CA GLU A 148 -4.66 9.57 14.18
C GLU A 148 -3.67 9.94 13.08
N ARG A 149 -2.69 9.07 12.76
CA ARG A 149 -1.75 9.28 11.66
C ARG A 149 -2.44 9.28 10.30
N LEU A 150 -3.36 8.34 10.06
CA LEU A 150 -4.12 8.26 8.82
C LEU A 150 -5.03 9.48 8.60
N ALA A 151 -5.65 9.98 9.66
CA ALA A 151 -6.50 11.17 9.59
C ALA A 151 -5.70 12.48 9.59
N GLY A 152 -4.54 12.50 10.25
CA GLY A 152 -3.71 13.70 10.38
C GLY A 152 -2.76 13.93 9.21
N GLY A 153 -2.32 12.87 8.54
CA GLY A 153 -1.47 12.98 7.36
C GLY A 153 -2.24 13.45 6.13
N SER A 154 -1.62 14.28 5.30
CA SER A 154 -2.25 14.77 4.07
C SER A 154 -1.44 14.41 2.83
N ILE A 155 -2.15 14.27 1.72
CA ILE A 155 -1.63 13.99 0.39
C ILE A 155 -1.94 15.20 -0.47
N LEU A 156 -0.93 15.82 -1.05
CA LEU A 156 -1.06 16.94 -1.98
C LEU A 156 -0.54 16.52 -3.34
N THR A 157 -1.28 16.85 -4.40
CA THR A 157 -0.87 16.52 -5.77
C THR A 157 -1.40 17.53 -6.77
N ASN A 158 -0.68 17.78 -7.87
CA ASN A 158 -1.14 18.59 -9.00
C ASN A 158 -1.75 17.74 -10.12
N THR A 159 -1.86 16.46 -9.93
CA THR A 159 -2.56 15.59 -10.88
C THR A 159 -4.00 15.37 -10.43
N ARG A 160 -4.87 15.01 -11.36
CA ARG A 160 -6.29 14.80 -11.10
C ARG A 160 -6.61 13.32 -11.22
N PRO A 161 -6.43 12.52 -10.16
CA PRO A 161 -7.00 11.17 -10.15
C PRO A 161 -8.53 11.28 -10.32
N ILE A 162 -9.13 10.23 -10.83
CA ILE A 162 -10.58 10.14 -11.07
C ILE A 162 -11.33 10.57 -9.79
N GLY A 163 -12.22 11.56 -9.92
CA GLY A 163 -13.08 12.02 -8.81
C GLY A 163 -12.50 13.10 -7.89
N LEU A 164 -11.28 13.60 -8.13
CA LEU A 164 -10.72 14.69 -7.34
C LEU A 164 -11.11 16.07 -7.87
N ASN A 165 -11.91 16.79 -7.06
CA ASN A 165 -12.07 18.24 -7.20
C ASN A 165 -11.05 19.03 -6.36
N ASN A 166 -10.36 18.37 -5.42
CA ASN A 166 -9.42 18.99 -4.49
C ASN A 166 -8.02 18.39 -4.67
N PRO A 167 -6.98 19.21 -4.81
CA PRO A 167 -5.61 18.71 -4.95
C PRO A 167 -5.03 18.12 -3.65
N SER A 168 -5.75 18.24 -2.53
CA SER A 168 -5.31 17.74 -1.22
C SER A 168 -6.40 16.90 -0.56
N PHE A 169 -6.01 15.76 0.02
CA PHE A 169 -6.88 14.86 0.78
C PHE A 169 -6.10 14.10 1.87
N HIS A 170 -6.82 13.44 2.78
CA HIS A 170 -6.24 12.59 3.83
C HIS A 170 -6.35 11.12 3.45
N PHE A 171 -5.66 10.23 4.17
CA PHE A 171 -5.84 8.79 4.00
C PHE A 171 -7.21 8.32 4.48
N ILE A 172 -7.71 8.90 5.58
CA ILE A 172 -9.11 8.80 6.03
C ILE A 172 -9.61 10.21 6.36
N GLU A 173 -10.91 10.49 6.11
CA GLU A 173 -11.47 11.82 6.42
C GLU A 173 -11.68 11.99 7.92
N THR A 174 -12.37 11.02 8.53
CA THR A 174 -12.69 11.04 9.96
C THR A 174 -12.80 9.63 10.49
N TYR A 175 -12.71 9.50 11.81
CA TYR A 175 -13.04 8.27 12.52
C TYR A 175 -13.78 8.55 13.83
N GLN A 176 -14.54 7.58 14.29
CA GLN A 176 -15.26 7.60 15.57
C GLN A 176 -15.00 6.29 16.29
N LEU A 177 -14.86 6.36 17.61
CA LEU A 177 -14.54 5.24 18.48
C LEU A 177 -15.68 5.01 19.45
N GLU A 178 -16.18 3.78 19.53
CA GLU A 178 -17.17 3.37 20.53
C GLU A 178 -16.52 2.37 21.50
N ARG A 179 -16.79 2.59 22.79
CA ARG A 179 -16.27 1.75 23.86
C ARG A 179 -17.39 0.94 24.51
N ASP A 180 -17.05 -0.25 24.98
CA ASP A 180 -17.97 -1.07 25.76
C ASP A 180 -18.12 -0.51 27.20
N LYS A 181 -19.01 -1.13 27.99
CA LYS A 181 -19.25 -0.73 29.40
C LYS A 181 -18.01 -0.88 30.30
N ALA A 182 -17.03 -1.67 29.88
CA ALA A 182 -15.75 -1.84 30.57
C ALA A 182 -14.67 -0.85 30.10
N GLY A 183 -15.03 0.08 29.19
CA GLY A 183 -14.11 1.10 28.65
C GLY A 183 -13.19 0.60 27.53
N ARG A 184 -13.34 -0.66 27.06
CA ARG A 184 -12.52 -1.23 25.98
C ARG A 184 -13.08 -0.79 24.63
N LEU A 185 -12.19 -0.51 23.68
CA LEU A 185 -12.58 -0.19 22.33
C LEU A 185 -13.32 -1.39 21.69
N LYS A 186 -14.56 -1.14 21.25
CA LYS A 186 -15.43 -2.16 20.67
C LYS A 186 -15.60 -1.94 19.17
N THR A 187 -16.12 -0.78 18.79
CA THR A 187 -16.49 -0.48 17.41
C THR A 187 -15.74 0.74 16.91
N VAL A 188 -15.39 0.73 15.66
CA VAL A 188 -14.80 1.87 14.95
C VAL A 188 -15.61 2.17 13.71
N ARG A 189 -15.91 3.46 13.52
CA ARG A 189 -16.50 3.98 12.29
C ARG A 189 -15.47 4.84 11.58
N ILE A 190 -15.17 4.54 10.31
CA ILE A 190 -14.19 5.24 9.49
C ILE A 190 -14.89 5.81 8.27
N LYS A 191 -14.67 7.08 7.97
CA LYS A 191 -15.08 7.71 6.72
C LYS A 191 -13.86 7.85 5.81
N LEU A 192 -13.92 7.20 4.65
CA LEU A 192 -12.90 7.33 3.61
C LEU A 192 -13.14 8.59 2.77
N PRO A 193 -12.09 9.26 2.27
CA PRO A 193 -12.22 10.27 1.25
C PRO A 193 -12.93 9.71 0.01
N HIS A 194 -13.73 10.55 -0.64
CA HIS A 194 -14.43 10.15 -1.87
C HIS A 194 -13.48 9.61 -2.94
N THR A 195 -12.29 10.18 -3.05
CA THR A 195 -11.23 9.71 -3.95
C THR A 195 -10.83 8.28 -3.67
N VAL A 196 -10.56 7.95 -2.38
CA VAL A 196 -10.19 6.60 -1.95
C VAL A 196 -11.34 5.63 -2.26
N TYR A 197 -12.57 6.04 -1.98
CA TYR A 197 -13.75 5.26 -2.29
C TYR A 197 -13.89 4.99 -3.81
N CYS A 198 -13.81 6.02 -4.65
CA CYS A 198 -13.92 5.85 -6.10
C CYS A 198 -12.82 4.97 -6.69
N LEU A 199 -11.58 5.11 -6.22
CA LEU A 199 -10.49 4.24 -6.65
C LEU A 199 -10.74 2.78 -6.23
N ALA A 200 -11.26 2.58 -5.02
CA ALA A 200 -11.60 1.25 -4.52
C ALA A 200 -12.76 0.61 -5.29
N HIS A 201 -13.75 1.38 -5.70
CA HIS A 201 -14.98 0.89 -6.33
C HIS A 201 -14.80 0.58 -7.82
N ASN A 202 -14.01 1.37 -8.55
CA ASN A 202 -14.00 1.33 -10.02
C ASN A 202 -12.86 0.50 -10.63
N GLU A 203 -11.98 -0.08 -9.83
CA GLU A 203 -10.83 -0.81 -10.35
C GLU A 203 -10.85 -2.29 -10.02
N PHE A 204 -10.40 -3.12 -10.97
CA PHE A 204 -10.19 -4.56 -10.78
C PHE A 204 -8.93 -4.80 -9.95
N PHE A 205 -8.96 -5.80 -9.08
CA PHE A 205 -8.10 -5.93 -7.92
C PHE A 205 -7.31 -7.23 -7.90
N ASP A 206 -5.97 -7.22 -7.85
CA ASP A 206 -5.14 -8.40 -7.56
C ASP A 206 -5.13 -8.65 -6.04
N PRO A 207 -5.24 -9.89 -5.58
CA PRO A 207 -5.30 -10.18 -4.15
C PRO A 207 -3.95 -9.94 -3.46
N ILE A 208 -3.98 -9.38 -2.25
CA ILE A 208 -2.85 -9.45 -1.32
C ILE A 208 -2.80 -10.86 -0.75
N HIS A 209 -1.65 -11.52 -0.82
CA HIS A 209 -1.47 -12.82 -0.19
C HIS A 209 -1.64 -12.73 1.33
N ALA A 210 -2.30 -13.71 1.95
CA ALA A 210 -2.58 -13.69 3.39
C ALA A 210 -1.30 -13.54 4.25
N ASP A 211 -0.18 -14.09 3.80
CA ASP A 211 1.11 -14.01 4.49
C ASP A 211 1.71 -12.59 4.50
N TYR A 212 1.17 -11.63 3.73
CA TYR A 212 1.56 -10.22 3.80
C TYR A 212 1.51 -9.69 5.24
N PHE A 213 0.46 -10.02 5.98
CA PHE A 213 0.30 -9.54 7.36
C PHE A 213 1.34 -10.10 8.33
N ALA A 214 2.00 -11.21 7.99
CA ALA A 214 3.10 -11.79 8.76
C ALA A 214 4.47 -11.14 8.45
N LEU A 215 4.59 -10.40 7.34
CA LEU A 215 5.83 -9.75 6.94
C LEU A 215 6.23 -8.62 7.91
N SER A 216 7.54 -8.40 8.06
CA SER A 216 8.09 -7.20 8.72
C SER A 216 7.73 -5.94 7.92
N ALA A 217 7.77 -4.76 8.56
CA ALA A 217 7.43 -3.49 7.91
C ALA A 217 8.25 -3.24 6.63
N VAL A 218 9.54 -3.51 6.66
CA VAL A 218 10.44 -3.36 5.50
C VAL A 218 10.03 -4.32 4.38
N ARG A 219 9.78 -5.59 4.71
CA ARG A 219 9.38 -6.59 3.72
C ARG A 219 7.99 -6.32 3.13
N ARG A 220 7.07 -5.72 3.89
CA ARG A 220 5.77 -5.28 3.37
C ARG A 220 5.93 -4.21 2.29
N LEU A 221 6.77 -3.20 2.52
CA LEU A 221 7.05 -2.14 1.53
C LEU A 221 7.66 -2.73 0.25
N ILE A 222 8.63 -3.64 0.41
CA ILE A 222 9.24 -4.33 -0.74
C ILE A 222 8.22 -5.22 -1.45
N TYR A 223 7.38 -5.96 -0.70
CA TYR A 223 6.32 -6.80 -1.29
C TYR A 223 5.36 -5.97 -2.15
N LEU A 224 4.91 -4.81 -1.66
CA LEU A 224 4.03 -3.94 -2.41
C LEU A 224 4.68 -3.47 -3.72
N PHE A 225 5.95 -3.06 -3.66
CA PHE A 225 6.71 -2.65 -4.83
C PHE A 225 6.89 -3.81 -5.83
N ILE A 226 7.37 -4.97 -5.37
CA ILE A 226 7.59 -6.12 -6.24
C ILE A 226 6.28 -6.60 -6.87
N ASN A 227 5.22 -6.74 -6.08
CA ASN A 227 3.93 -7.23 -6.58
C ASN A 227 3.34 -6.35 -7.69
N GLN A 228 3.67 -5.07 -7.69
CA GLN A 228 3.22 -4.14 -8.70
C GLN A 228 3.97 -4.28 -10.03
N PHE A 229 5.28 -4.48 -9.98
CA PHE A 229 6.14 -4.47 -11.16
C PHE A 229 6.47 -5.88 -11.65
N CYS A 230 6.34 -6.90 -10.81
CA CYS A 230 6.60 -8.30 -11.15
C CYS A 230 5.31 -8.96 -11.64
N GLY A 231 4.94 -8.75 -12.89
CA GLY A 231 3.69 -9.27 -13.46
C GLY A 231 3.82 -9.88 -14.85
N GLY A 232 5.00 -9.82 -15.46
CA GLY A 232 5.32 -10.39 -16.76
C GLY A 232 5.87 -11.82 -16.69
N GLU A 233 6.18 -12.38 -17.86
CA GLU A 233 6.87 -13.68 -18.00
C GLU A 233 8.36 -13.59 -17.62
N ASP A 234 8.92 -12.39 -17.60
CA ASP A 234 10.33 -12.13 -17.31
C ASP A 234 10.59 -11.76 -15.85
N ALA A 235 11.78 -12.11 -15.38
CA ALA A 235 12.23 -11.78 -14.04
C ALA A 235 12.50 -10.29 -13.86
N LEU A 236 11.92 -9.66 -12.84
CA LEU A 236 12.20 -8.28 -12.48
C LEU A 236 13.56 -8.16 -11.77
N LEU A 237 14.51 -7.45 -12.39
CA LEU A 237 15.82 -7.18 -11.81
C LEU A 237 15.82 -5.86 -11.04
N VAL A 238 16.06 -5.90 -9.72
CA VAL A 238 16.01 -4.72 -8.86
C VAL A 238 17.33 -4.51 -8.13
N PRO A 239 18.01 -3.36 -8.32
CA PRO A 239 19.22 -3.00 -7.57
C PRO A 239 18.96 -2.89 -6.06
N PHE A 240 19.95 -3.24 -5.22
CA PHE A 240 19.84 -3.11 -3.75
C PHE A 240 19.56 -1.68 -3.32
N THR A 241 20.12 -0.69 -4.01
CA THR A 241 19.88 0.73 -3.77
C THR A 241 18.42 1.11 -4.03
N LYS A 242 17.77 0.50 -5.03
CA LYS A 242 16.36 0.70 -5.32
C LYS A 242 15.50 0.07 -4.24
N LEU A 243 15.72 -1.20 -3.87
CA LEU A 243 15.02 -1.86 -2.77
C LEU A 243 15.14 -1.06 -1.46
N TYR A 244 16.34 -0.52 -1.19
CA TYR A 244 16.55 0.36 -0.05
C TYR A 244 15.71 1.64 -0.14
N SER A 245 15.69 2.32 -1.29
CA SER A 245 14.93 3.55 -1.49
C SER A 245 13.42 3.35 -1.33
N VAL A 246 12.91 2.22 -1.82
CA VAL A 246 11.49 1.81 -1.72
C VAL A 246 11.02 1.76 -0.26
N THR A 247 11.90 1.42 0.67
CA THR A 247 11.53 1.36 2.09
C THR A 247 11.46 2.72 2.77
N GLY A 248 12.02 3.78 2.16
CA GLY A 248 12.17 5.08 2.81
C GLY A 248 13.05 5.04 4.05
N SER A 249 13.92 4.04 4.19
CA SER A 249 14.81 3.90 5.33
C SER A 249 15.82 5.05 5.38
N THR A 250 16.02 5.61 6.56
CA THR A 250 17.05 6.61 6.84
C THR A 250 18.33 6.00 7.42
N SER A 251 18.34 4.70 7.66
CA SER A 251 19.52 3.96 8.17
C SER A 251 20.58 3.85 7.05
N PRO A 252 21.87 3.74 7.36
CA PRO A 252 22.87 3.49 6.34
C PRO A 252 22.60 2.20 5.53
N LEU A 253 22.85 2.22 4.21
CA LEU A 253 22.62 1.09 3.30
C LEU A 253 23.23 -0.22 3.81
N ARG A 254 24.42 -0.17 4.44
CA ARG A 254 25.07 -1.35 5.05
C ARG A 254 24.18 -2.10 6.07
N LYS A 255 23.27 -1.38 6.74
CA LYS A 255 22.30 -1.99 7.69
C LYS A 255 21.11 -2.62 6.98
N PHE A 256 20.93 -2.34 5.70
CA PHE A 256 19.89 -2.93 4.88
C PHE A 256 20.34 -4.25 4.21
N LEU A 257 21.65 -4.48 4.05
CA LEU A 257 22.17 -5.71 3.43
C LEU A 257 21.62 -7.00 4.07
N PRO A 258 21.46 -7.13 5.40
CA PRO A 258 20.82 -8.31 5.98
C PRO A 258 19.38 -8.56 5.52
N VAL A 259 18.66 -7.50 5.12
CA VAL A 259 17.31 -7.64 4.53
C VAL A 259 17.40 -8.28 3.15
N ILE A 260 18.43 -7.94 2.37
CA ILE A 260 18.69 -8.57 1.07
C ILE A 260 18.93 -10.08 1.24
N ASP A 261 19.79 -10.46 2.19
CA ASP A 261 20.07 -11.86 2.48
C ASP A 261 18.80 -12.58 3.00
N GLU A 262 17.97 -11.90 3.81
CA GLU A 262 16.69 -12.44 4.26
C GLU A 262 15.69 -12.65 3.12
N LEU A 263 15.63 -11.75 2.13
CA LEU A 263 14.75 -11.89 0.97
C LEU A 263 15.10 -13.12 0.13
N VAL A 264 16.39 -13.45 0.00
CA VAL A 264 16.84 -14.66 -0.69
C VAL A 264 16.53 -15.92 0.13
N ALA A 265 16.81 -15.89 1.44
CA ALA A 265 16.60 -17.04 2.33
C ALA A 265 15.11 -17.37 2.58
N LYS A 266 14.27 -16.34 2.56
CA LYS A 266 12.83 -16.41 2.75
C LYS A 266 12.16 -15.51 1.73
N PRO A 267 11.87 -15.98 0.52
CA PRO A 267 11.22 -15.18 -0.51
C PRO A 267 9.93 -14.51 -0.05
N LEU A 268 9.49 -13.51 -0.79
CA LEU A 268 8.19 -12.87 -0.60
C LEU A 268 7.07 -13.84 -1.04
N PRO A 269 5.85 -13.71 -0.49
CA PRO A 269 4.72 -14.51 -0.95
C PRO A 269 4.55 -14.42 -2.47
N GLU A 270 4.24 -15.55 -3.12
CA GLU A 270 4.02 -15.68 -4.56
C GLU A 270 5.20 -15.21 -5.44
N CYS A 271 6.40 -15.16 -4.89
CA CYS A 271 7.57 -14.66 -5.61
C CYS A 271 8.81 -15.50 -5.30
N SER A 272 9.54 -15.97 -6.31
CA SER A 272 10.90 -16.43 -6.12
C SER A 272 11.87 -15.24 -6.06
N THR A 273 12.97 -15.41 -5.37
CA THR A 273 13.97 -14.35 -5.21
C THR A 273 15.36 -14.95 -5.32
N GLU A 274 16.14 -14.47 -6.28
CA GLU A 274 17.51 -14.91 -6.50
C GLU A 274 18.49 -13.74 -6.48
N ARG A 275 19.68 -13.97 -5.94
CA ARG A 275 20.79 -13.02 -6.05
C ARG A 275 21.59 -13.33 -7.29
N LYS A 276 21.73 -12.36 -8.20
CA LYS A 276 22.60 -12.52 -9.37
C LYS A 276 24.05 -12.42 -8.93
N GLU A 277 24.85 -13.42 -9.32
CA GLU A 277 26.27 -13.52 -8.97
C GLU A 277 27.05 -12.30 -9.52
N GLY A 278 27.85 -11.66 -8.67
CA GLY A 278 28.67 -10.50 -9.03
C GLY A 278 27.90 -9.19 -9.23
N ALA A 279 26.57 -9.16 -8.99
CA ALA A 279 25.74 -7.97 -9.12
C ALA A 279 25.12 -7.55 -7.79
N GLU A 280 24.99 -6.23 -7.57
CA GLU A 280 24.29 -5.66 -6.43
C GLU A 280 22.77 -5.53 -6.72
N GLN A 281 22.16 -6.65 -7.16
CA GLN A 281 20.73 -6.72 -7.50
C GLN A 281 20.11 -8.08 -7.17
N LEU A 282 18.80 -8.08 -6.96
CA LEU A 282 17.97 -9.28 -6.86
C LEU A 282 17.12 -9.46 -8.12
N SER A 283 16.89 -10.71 -8.47
CA SER A 283 15.93 -11.14 -9.48
C SER A 283 14.68 -11.63 -8.77
N PHE A 284 13.51 -11.14 -9.18
CA PHE A 284 12.21 -11.56 -8.68
C PHE A 284 11.38 -12.15 -9.82
N GLU A 285 10.81 -13.33 -9.59
CA GLU A 285 9.89 -13.98 -10.54
C GLU A 285 8.59 -14.33 -9.82
N ARG A 286 7.46 -14.07 -10.47
CA ARG A 286 6.16 -14.45 -9.93
C ARG A 286 6.00 -15.98 -10.04
N ILE A 287 5.64 -16.62 -8.92
CA ILE A 287 5.31 -18.04 -8.89
C ILE A 287 3.79 -18.11 -9.04
N GLY A 288 3.32 -18.57 -10.22
CA GLY A 288 1.91 -18.69 -10.59
C GLY A 288 1.14 -19.74 -9.78
#